data_f7a2bc7cdfd05b8802aaadc9918599e4
#
_entry.id   f7a2bc7cdfd05b8802aaadc9918599e4
#
_cell.length_a   1.000
_cell.length_b   1.000
_cell.length_c   1.000
_cell.angle_alpha   90.00
_cell.angle_beta   90.00
_cell.angle_gamma   90.00
#
_symmetry.space_group_name_H-M   'P 1'
#
loop_
_entity.id
_entity.type
_entity.pdbx_description
1 polymer ?
#
loop_
_entity_poly.entity_id
_entity_poly.type
_entity_poly.pdbx_seq_one_letter_code
_entity_poly.pdbx_strand_id
1 'polypeptide(L)'
;WSKNFIEKPNEYLGNVPVCPYAAKARQDNALKVLEVTKDYNLIDKIVEGTELIKDSKTDIVIVACSDIHITVEELNILIHGYNVVFVPQDIYLMASHPYDDEEDEPVEFLETDDWEPDNEFLMVLIQNFDKLERASDMMRKKGYYDKWPLDYYDGTVNKRKSYRRYRH
;
A
#
# COMPACT_ATOMS: atom_id res chain seq x y z
N TRP A 1 -9.84 -4.34 9.48
CA TRP A 1 -8.44 -4.26 9.10
C TRP A 1 -7.85 -2.86 9.34
N SER A 2 -8.27 -1.79 8.65
CA SER A 2 -7.67 -0.45 8.77
C SER A 2 -7.53 0.01 10.23
N LYS A 3 -8.62 0.03 10.99
CA LYS A 3 -8.61 0.46 12.40
C LYS A 3 -7.83 -0.47 13.33
N ASN A 4 -7.85 -1.75 13.03
CA ASN A 4 -7.30 -2.76 13.93
C ASN A 4 -5.82 -3.01 13.70
N PHE A 5 -5.31 -2.69 12.51
CA PHE A 5 -3.93 -2.92 12.12
C PHE A 5 -3.22 -1.61 11.74
N ILE A 6 -3.48 -1.03 10.57
CA ILE A 6 -2.67 0.08 10.04
C ILE A 6 -2.83 1.41 10.79
N GLU A 7 -3.91 1.59 11.57
CA GLU A 7 -4.15 2.79 12.37
C GLU A 7 -3.73 2.63 13.85
N LYS A 8 -3.39 1.41 14.29
CA LYS A 8 -2.89 1.19 15.67
C LYS A 8 -1.44 1.68 15.82
N PRO A 9 -1.10 2.33 16.95
CA PRO A 9 0.28 2.58 17.31
C PRO A 9 1.06 1.27 17.42
N ASN A 10 2.26 1.24 16.87
CA ASN A 10 3.18 0.11 16.93
C ASN A 10 4.46 0.55 17.66
N GLU A 11 4.89 -0.20 18.67
CA GLU A 11 6.05 0.14 19.48
C GLU A 11 7.37 0.08 18.70
N TYR A 12 7.48 -0.83 17.73
CA TYR A 12 8.65 -0.92 16.86
C TYR A 12 8.79 0.28 15.92
N LEU A 13 7.67 0.97 15.66
CA LEU A 13 7.62 2.20 14.87
C LEU A 13 7.62 3.47 15.74
N GLY A 14 8.06 3.36 17.03
CA GLY A 14 8.10 4.48 17.95
C GLY A 14 6.72 4.97 18.39
N ASN A 15 5.77 4.07 18.57
CA ASN A 15 4.35 4.33 18.87
C ASN A 15 3.62 5.12 17.78
N VAL A 16 4.08 5.02 16.53
CA VAL A 16 3.39 5.58 15.37
C VAL A 16 2.67 4.42 14.64
N PRO A 17 1.46 4.65 14.11
CA PRO A 17 0.76 3.63 13.31
C PRO A 17 1.54 3.21 12.07
N VAL A 18 1.32 1.99 11.58
CA VAL A 18 1.89 1.48 10.31
C VAL A 18 1.60 2.44 9.15
N CYS A 19 0.39 3.00 9.09
CA CYS A 19 0.06 4.10 8.18
C CYS A 19 -0.48 5.29 8.97
N PRO A 20 0.34 6.29 9.31
CA PRO A 20 -0.08 7.46 10.11
C PRO A 20 -1.17 8.31 9.46
N TYR A 21 -1.39 8.15 8.15
CA TYR A 21 -2.36 8.93 7.38
C TYR A 21 -3.69 8.18 7.16
N ALA A 22 -3.75 6.87 7.44
CA ALA A 22 -4.93 6.05 7.18
C ALA A 22 -6.15 6.54 7.98
N ALA A 23 -5.96 6.81 9.27
CA ALA A 23 -7.02 7.31 10.14
C ALA A 23 -7.59 8.64 9.64
N LYS A 24 -6.72 9.55 9.21
CA LYS A 24 -7.15 10.85 8.66
C LYS A 24 -7.90 10.67 7.34
N ALA A 25 -7.37 9.91 6.40
CA ALA A 25 -8.02 9.66 5.12
C ALA A 25 -9.41 9.04 5.30
N ARG A 26 -9.57 8.12 6.26
CA ARG A 26 -10.86 7.53 6.58
C ARG A 26 -11.84 8.54 7.19
N GLN A 27 -11.39 9.37 8.15
CA GLN A 27 -12.20 10.41 8.79
C GLN A 27 -12.67 11.48 7.80
N ASP A 28 -11.80 11.84 6.86
CA ASP A 28 -12.07 12.84 5.82
C ASP A 28 -12.90 12.26 4.64
N ASN A 29 -13.33 10.98 4.70
CA ASN A 29 -13.94 10.23 3.58
C ASN A 29 -13.08 10.21 2.30
N ALA A 30 -11.79 10.38 2.43
CA ALA A 30 -10.81 10.36 1.35
C ALA A 30 -10.25 8.95 1.07
N LEU A 31 -10.72 7.92 1.79
CA LEU A 31 -10.44 6.51 1.56
C LEU A 31 -11.66 5.87 0.91
N LYS A 32 -11.43 5.16 -0.21
CA LYS A 32 -12.44 4.37 -0.93
C LYS A 32 -12.04 2.91 -0.94
N VAL A 33 -13.01 2.01 -0.89
CA VAL A 33 -12.80 0.57 -1.04
C VAL A 33 -13.62 0.10 -2.24
N LEU A 34 -12.96 -0.62 -3.15
CA LEU A 34 -13.56 -1.30 -4.29
C LEU A 34 -13.43 -2.80 -4.06
N GLU A 35 -14.55 -3.48 -3.94
CA GLU A 35 -14.58 -4.93 -3.76
C GLU A 35 -14.60 -5.64 -5.11
N VAL A 36 -13.82 -6.71 -5.20
CA VAL A 36 -13.74 -7.61 -6.34
C VAL A 36 -14.01 -9.01 -5.86
N THR A 37 -15.05 -9.63 -6.39
CA THR A 37 -15.40 -11.00 -6.02
C THR A 37 -14.60 -12.04 -6.82
N LYS A 38 -14.01 -11.63 -7.95
CA LYS A 38 -13.19 -12.50 -8.82
C LYS A 38 -12.04 -11.72 -9.42
N ASP A 39 -10.86 -12.31 -9.43
CA ASP A 39 -9.61 -11.65 -9.84
C ASP A 39 -9.58 -11.24 -11.32
N TYR A 40 -10.35 -11.87 -12.21
CA TYR A 40 -10.45 -11.43 -13.61
C TYR A 40 -11.03 -10.01 -13.77
N ASN A 41 -11.70 -9.48 -12.74
CA ASN A 41 -12.17 -8.10 -12.69
C ASN A 41 -11.17 -7.14 -12.02
N LEU A 42 -10.04 -7.65 -11.53
CA LEU A 42 -9.04 -6.87 -10.79
C LEU A 42 -8.51 -5.70 -11.61
N ILE A 43 -8.20 -5.96 -12.89
CA ILE A 43 -7.68 -4.94 -13.81
C ILE A 43 -8.65 -3.78 -13.97
N ASP A 44 -9.93 -4.06 -14.24
CA ASP A 44 -10.96 -3.03 -14.42
C ASP A 44 -11.12 -2.21 -13.13
N LYS A 45 -11.06 -2.85 -11.98
CA LYS A 45 -11.15 -2.16 -10.67
C LYS A 45 -9.92 -1.35 -10.32
N ILE A 46 -8.74 -1.79 -10.71
CA ILE A 46 -7.52 -0.98 -10.60
C ILE A 46 -7.65 0.28 -11.46
N VAL A 47 -8.09 0.15 -12.72
CA VAL A 47 -8.32 1.31 -13.60
C VAL A 47 -9.37 2.25 -13.01
N GLU A 48 -10.51 1.73 -12.53
CA GLU A 48 -11.51 2.52 -11.82
C GLU A 48 -10.91 3.27 -10.63
N GLY A 49 -10.10 2.58 -9.82
CA GLY A 49 -9.40 3.17 -8.68
C GLY A 49 -8.43 4.29 -9.06
N THR A 50 -7.71 4.16 -10.19
CA THR A 50 -6.82 5.22 -10.68
C THR A 50 -7.60 6.46 -11.12
N GLU A 51 -8.80 6.32 -11.66
CA GLU A 51 -9.66 7.46 -11.98
C GLU A 51 -10.18 8.16 -10.70
N LEU A 52 -10.52 7.38 -9.67
CA LEU A 52 -10.96 7.95 -8.39
C LEU A 52 -9.86 8.76 -7.69
N ILE A 53 -8.58 8.36 -7.81
CA ILE A 53 -7.44 9.10 -7.22
C ILE A 53 -7.21 10.44 -7.92
N LYS A 54 -7.59 10.61 -9.18
CA LYS A 54 -7.51 11.89 -9.89
C LYS A 54 -8.47 12.93 -9.32
N ASP A 55 -9.54 12.50 -8.63
CA ASP A 55 -10.38 13.39 -7.85
C ASP A 55 -9.61 13.84 -6.59
N SER A 56 -9.43 15.16 -6.42
CA SER A 56 -8.70 15.75 -5.29
C SER A 56 -9.28 15.41 -3.91
N LYS A 57 -10.47 14.83 -3.84
CA LYS A 57 -11.13 14.39 -2.60
C LYS A 57 -10.76 12.98 -2.17
N THR A 58 -10.11 12.20 -3.04
CA THR A 58 -9.72 10.83 -2.76
C THR A 58 -8.20 10.74 -2.58
N ASP A 59 -7.74 10.28 -1.42
CA ASP A 59 -6.32 10.14 -1.10
C ASP A 59 -5.84 8.68 -1.25
N ILE A 60 -6.73 7.73 -0.97
CA ILE A 60 -6.43 6.30 -1.00
C ILE A 60 -7.61 5.53 -1.60
N VAL A 61 -7.33 4.65 -2.54
CA VAL A 61 -8.27 3.61 -2.99
C VAL A 61 -7.67 2.25 -2.66
N ILE A 62 -8.47 1.38 -2.05
CA ILE A 62 -8.13 -0.01 -1.79
C ILE A 62 -9.01 -0.86 -2.71
N VAL A 63 -8.39 -1.65 -3.57
CA VAL A 63 -9.07 -2.72 -4.31
C VAL A 63 -8.83 -4.01 -3.54
N ALA A 64 -9.88 -4.64 -3.05
CA ALA A 64 -9.82 -5.89 -2.29
C ALA A 64 -10.48 -7.02 -3.06
N CYS A 65 -9.76 -8.12 -3.28
CA CYS A 65 -10.23 -9.31 -4.02
C CYS A 65 -10.21 -10.54 -3.12
N SER A 66 -11.33 -11.28 -3.07
CA SER A 66 -11.49 -12.47 -2.22
C SER A 66 -11.30 -13.80 -2.96
N ASP A 67 -11.56 -13.85 -4.26
CA ASP A 67 -11.39 -15.06 -5.09
C ASP A 67 -10.13 -14.90 -5.95
N ILE A 68 -9.01 -15.49 -5.49
CA ILE A 68 -7.67 -15.17 -5.96
C ILE A 68 -7.12 -16.35 -6.75
N HIS A 69 -6.79 -16.13 -8.01
CA HIS A 69 -6.15 -17.10 -8.90
C HIS A 69 -4.81 -16.58 -9.46
N ILE A 70 -4.63 -15.24 -9.46
CA ILE A 70 -3.36 -14.62 -9.85
C ILE A 70 -2.27 -15.00 -8.85
N THR A 71 -1.09 -15.36 -9.34
CA THR A 71 0.06 -15.65 -8.48
C THR A 71 0.73 -14.38 -7.97
N VAL A 72 1.56 -14.50 -6.92
CA VAL A 72 2.38 -13.40 -6.38
C VAL A 72 3.24 -12.78 -7.48
N GLU A 73 3.91 -13.62 -8.29
CA GLU A 73 4.79 -13.15 -9.37
C GLU A 73 4.00 -12.37 -10.44
N GLU A 74 2.86 -12.91 -10.89
CA GLU A 74 1.99 -12.23 -11.85
C GLU A 74 1.47 -10.90 -11.33
N LEU A 75 1.07 -10.85 -10.04
CA LEU A 75 0.65 -9.62 -9.39
C LEU A 75 1.79 -8.60 -9.34
N ASN A 76 2.99 -9.01 -8.97
CA ASN A 76 4.17 -8.13 -8.91
C ASN A 76 4.52 -7.56 -10.30
N ILE A 77 4.45 -8.38 -11.35
CA ILE A 77 4.66 -7.93 -12.74
C ILE A 77 3.59 -6.92 -13.15
N LEU A 78 2.32 -7.20 -12.83
CA LEU A 78 1.19 -6.33 -13.12
C LEU A 78 1.34 -4.96 -12.45
N ILE A 79 1.62 -4.94 -11.16
CA ILE A 79 1.81 -3.72 -10.37
C ILE A 79 3.02 -2.92 -10.84
N HIS A 80 4.12 -3.60 -11.18
CA HIS A 80 5.28 -2.94 -11.77
C HIS A 80 4.90 -2.24 -13.09
N GLY A 81 4.22 -2.93 -13.99
CA GLY A 81 3.77 -2.37 -15.27
C GLY A 81 2.87 -1.15 -15.07
N TYR A 82 1.93 -1.22 -14.16
CA TYR A 82 1.07 -0.08 -13.84
C TYR A 82 1.84 1.10 -13.26
N ASN A 83 2.82 0.86 -12.38
CA ASN A 83 3.62 1.95 -11.82
C ASN A 83 4.46 2.66 -12.88
N VAL A 84 4.98 1.94 -13.89
CA VAL A 84 5.67 2.57 -15.03
C VAL A 84 4.74 3.53 -15.80
N VAL A 85 3.46 3.18 -15.94
CA VAL A 85 2.44 3.97 -16.67
C VAL A 85 1.86 5.09 -15.82
N PHE A 86 1.58 4.85 -14.55
CA PHE A 86 0.79 5.74 -13.71
C PHE A 86 1.62 6.68 -12.83
N VAL A 87 2.86 6.35 -12.48
CA VAL A 87 3.72 7.29 -11.73
C VAL A 87 3.98 8.59 -12.49
N PRO A 88 4.14 8.62 -13.83
CA PRO A 88 4.13 9.87 -14.58
C PRO A 88 2.86 10.72 -14.41
N GLN A 89 1.74 10.08 -14.07
CA GLN A 89 0.44 10.73 -13.81
C GLN A 89 0.19 11.00 -12.32
N ASP A 90 1.25 10.91 -11.49
CA ASP A 90 1.21 11.11 -10.05
C ASP A 90 0.39 10.07 -9.26
N ILE A 91 0.30 8.83 -9.76
CA ILE A 91 -0.41 7.71 -9.12
C ILE A 91 0.58 6.57 -8.88
N TYR A 92 0.53 5.99 -7.68
CA TYR A 92 1.35 4.86 -7.28
C TYR A 92 0.51 3.72 -6.73
N LEU A 93 0.86 2.50 -7.11
CA LEU A 93 0.20 1.28 -6.69
C LEU A 93 1.14 0.44 -5.82
N MET A 94 0.60 -0.11 -4.74
CA MET A 94 1.20 -1.18 -3.93
C MET A 94 0.22 -2.34 -3.91
N ALA A 95 0.72 -3.57 -3.84
CA ALA A 95 -0.12 -4.74 -3.64
C ALA A 95 0.38 -5.58 -2.46
N SER A 96 -0.53 -6.30 -1.85
CA SER A 96 -0.28 -7.36 -0.88
C SER A 96 -1.05 -8.59 -1.33
N HIS A 97 -0.37 -9.73 -1.37
CA HIS A 97 -0.94 -11.02 -1.73
C HIS A 97 -1.00 -11.91 -0.48
N PRO A 98 -2.13 -12.56 -0.14
CA PRO A 98 -2.25 -13.33 1.09
C PRO A 98 -1.36 -14.59 1.16
N TYR A 99 -0.80 -14.99 0.02
CA TYR A 99 0.09 -16.16 -0.08
C TYR A 99 1.51 -15.76 -0.46
N ASP A 100 1.95 -14.54 -0.11
CA ASP A 100 3.32 -14.07 -0.35
C ASP A 100 4.21 -14.51 0.82
N ASP A 101 4.74 -15.73 0.72
CA ASP A 101 5.61 -16.34 1.74
C ASP A 101 6.97 -15.62 1.85
N GLU A 102 7.36 -14.78 0.86
CA GLU A 102 8.60 -14.00 0.91
C GLU A 102 8.50 -12.77 1.83
N GLU A 103 7.28 -12.40 2.23
CA GLU A 103 7.05 -11.33 3.19
C GLU A 103 7.19 -11.78 4.67
N ASP A 104 7.36 -13.09 4.93
CA ASP A 104 7.25 -13.65 6.28
C ASP A 104 8.36 -13.21 7.25
N GLU A 105 9.57 -12.89 6.79
CA GLU A 105 10.65 -12.49 7.70
C GLU A 105 10.66 -10.99 8.07
N PRO A 106 10.40 -10.03 7.16
CA PRO A 106 10.47 -8.61 7.50
C PRO A 106 9.26 -8.09 8.27
N VAL A 107 8.14 -8.81 8.28
CA VAL A 107 6.87 -8.31 8.84
C VAL A 107 6.74 -8.62 10.33
N GLU A 108 7.58 -9.53 10.87
CA GLU A 108 7.60 -9.89 12.30
C GLU A 108 7.65 -8.65 13.23
N PHE A 109 8.34 -7.59 12.83
CA PHE A 109 8.39 -6.35 13.61
C PHE A 109 7.10 -5.50 13.55
N LEU A 110 6.17 -5.82 12.64
CA LEU A 110 4.85 -5.17 12.55
C LEU A 110 3.78 -6.00 13.27
N GLU A 111 4.06 -7.25 13.59
CA GLU A 111 3.14 -8.13 14.29
C GLU A 111 2.96 -7.65 15.73
N THR A 112 1.72 -7.62 16.19
CA THR A 112 1.37 -7.44 17.59
C THR A 112 0.76 -8.74 18.09
N ASP A 113 0.86 -9.03 19.41
CA ASP A 113 0.31 -10.26 20.02
C ASP A 113 -1.18 -10.50 19.72
N ASP A 114 -1.90 -9.48 19.26
CA ASP A 114 -3.31 -9.52 18.89
C ASP A 114 -3.52 -9.67 17.37
N TRP A 115 -2.45 -9.83 16.57
CA TRP A 115 -2.57 -9.90 15.12
C TRP A 115 -2.74 -11.36 14.66
N GLU A 116 -3.92 -11.69 14.23
CA GLU A 116 -4.14 -12.90 13.44
C GLU A 116 -4.05 -12.49 11.95
N PRO A 117 -3.27 -13.22 11.14
CA PRO A 117 -3.13 -12.93 9.70
C PRO A 117 -4.41 -13.34 8.95
N ASP A 118 -5.50 -12.60 9.18
CA ASP A 118 -6.73 -12.70 8.39
C ASP A 118 -6.55 -12.01 7.02
N ASN A 119 -5.39 -12.18 6.38
CA ASN A 119 -5.21 -11.74 5.00
C ASN A 119 -5.88 -12.72 4.04
N GLU A 120 -7.21 -12.79 4.11
CA GLU A 120 -8.01 -13.54 3.15
C GLU A 120 -8.15 -12.82 1.79
N PHE A 121 -7.59 -11.60 1.68
CA PHE A 121 -7.81 -10.75 0.51
C PHE A 121 -6.48 -10.36 -0.14
N LEU A 122 -6.44 -10.50 -1.46
CA LEU A 122 -5.49 -9.75 -2.25
C LEU A 122 -5.90 -8.27 -2.22
N MET A 123 -4.97 -7.37 -1.90
CA MET A 123 -5.22 -5.94 -1.84
C MET A 123 -4.30 -5.17 -2.78
N VAL A 124 -4.89 -4.20 -3.50
CA VAL A 124 -4.11 -3.19 -4.25
C VAL A 124 -4.45 -1.81 -3.68
N LEU A 125 -3.44 -1.14 -3.14
CA LEU A 125 -3.53 0.23 -2.64
C LEU A 125 -3.11 1.19 -3.75
N ILE A 126 -3.97 2.14 -4.08
CA ILE A 126 -3.75 3.16 -5.10
C ILE A 126 -3.71 4.51 -4.40
N GLN A 127 -2.64 5.28 -4.60
CA GLN A 127 -2.37 6.50 -3.87
C GLN A 127 -1.76 7.57 -4.78
N ASN A 128 -1.89 8.85 -4.38
CA ASN A 128 -1.16 9.93 -5.03
C ASN A 128 0.33 9.84 -4.69
N PHE A 129 1.18 9.74 -5.70
CA PHE A 129 2.62 9.51 -5.55
C PHE A 129 3.32 10.66 -4.80
N ASP A 130 3.05 11.92 -5.17
CA ASP A 130 3.69 13.07 -4.54
C ASP A 130 3.24 13.27 -3.09
N LYS A 131 1.95 13.03 -2.78
CA LYS A 131 1.46 13.06 -1.40
C LYS A 131 2.17 12.00 -0.55
N LEU A 132 2.28 10.78 -1.07
CA LEU A 132 2.94 9.66 -0.40
C LEU A 132 4.44 9.95 -0.17
N GLU A 133 5.13 10.49 -1.17
CA GLU A 133 6.55 10.84 -1.05
C GLU A 133 6.80 11.96 -0.04
N ARG A 134 5.99 13.02 -0.06
CA ARG A 134 6.07 14.09 0.96
C ARG A 134 5.81 13.58 2.36
N ALA A 135 4.81 12.70 2.51
CA ALA A 135 4.50 12.05 3.76
C ALA A 135 5.67 11.21 4.26
N SER A 136 6.24 10.38 3.39
CA SER A 136 7.40 9.55 3.69
C SER A 136 8.63 10.38 4.11
N ASP A 137 8.88 11.50 3.43
CA ASP A 137 10.00 12.39 3.79
C ASP A 137 9.78 13.08 5.16
N MET A 138 8.54 13.45 5.50
CA MET A 138 8.21 13.97 6.84
C MET A 138 8.41 12.91 7.91
N MET A 139 7.99 11.68 7.65
CA MET A 139 8.14 10.56 8.58
C MET A 139 9.61 10.19 8.81
N ARG A 140 10.44 10.23 7.74
CA ARG A 140 11.89 10.03 7.86
C ARG A 140 12.54 11.06 8.78
N LYS A 141 12.17 12.33 8.66
CA LYS A 141 12.69 13.39 9.54
C LYS A 141 12.30 13.22 11.02
N LYS A 142 11.27 12.43 11.29
CA LYS A 142 10.81 12.08 12.64
C LYS A 142 11.39 10.76 13.16
N GLY A 143 12.28 10.11 12.40
CA GLY A 143 12.89 8.84 12.81
C GLY A 143 11.98 7.61 12.63
N TYR A 144 10.87 7.73 11.90
CA TYR A 144 9.89 6.64 11.71
C TYR A 144 10.53 5.38 11.11
N TYR A 145 11.50 5.55 10.22
CA TYR A 145 12.19 4.46 9.54
C TYR A 145 13.48 3.99 10.23
N ASP A 146 13.85 4.59 11.36
CA ASP A 146 15.17 4.35 11.99
C ASP A 146 15.32 2.90 12.52
N LYS A 147 14.20 2.24 12.80
CA LYS A 147 14.17 0.85 13.28
C LYS A 147 13.75 -0.17 12.22
N TRP A 148 13.46 0.29 11.00
CA TRP A 148 13.05 -0.62 9.93
C TRP A 148 14.23 -1.49 9.49
N PRO A 149 14.02 -2.80 9.26
CA PRO A 149 15.00 -3.63 8.56
C PRO A 149 15.37 -3.00 7.23
N LEU A 150 16.66 -3.09 6.85
CA LEU A 150 17.17 -2.42 5.66
C LEU A 150 16.52 -2.95 4.38
N ASP A 151 16.36 -4.27 4.28
CA ASP A 151 15.71 -4.96 3.17
C ASP A 151 14.24 -4.54 3.02
N TYR A 152 13.51 -4.45 4.12
CA TYR A 152 12.13 -3.96 4.11
C TYR A 152 12.05 -2.48 3.67
N TYR A 153 12.96 -1.64 4.17
CA TYR A 153 13.05 -0.24 3.73
C TYR A 153 13.37 -0.13 2.23
N ASP A 154 14.29 -0.94 1.73
CA ASP A 154 14.67 -0.98 0.32
C ASP A 154 13.53 -1.49 -0.56
N GLY A 155 12.87 -2.57 -0.16
CA GLY A 155 11.72 -3.15 -0.84
C GLY A 155 10.50 -2.22 -0.90
N THR A 156 10.33 -1.37 0.10
CA THR A 156 9.16 -0.49 0.22
C THR A 156 9.48 0.93 -0.25
N VAL A 157 10.38 1.62 0.44
CA VAL A 157 10.61 3.07 0.24
C VAL A 157 11.51 3.34 -0.96
N ASN A 158 12.64 2.62 -1.09
CA ASN A 158 13.57 2.86 -2.18
C ASN A 158 13.04 2.29 -3.50
N LYS A 159 12.38 1.13 -3.48
CA LYS A 159 11.65 0.59 -4.64
C LYS A 159 10.66 1.63 -5.18
N ARG A 160 9.81 2.21 -4.33
CA ARG A 160 8.88 3.28 -4.73
C ARG A 160 9.62 4.48 -5.34
N LYS A 161 10.68 4.97 -4.69
CA LYS A 161 11.47 6.10 -5.19
C LYS A 161 12.11 5.84 -6.54
N SER A 162 12.45 4.59 -6.85
CA SER A 162 13.05 4.22 -8.13
C SER A 162 12.13 4.54 -9.32
N TYR A 163 10.80 4.58 -9.11
CA TYR A 163 9.84 4.94 -10.15
C TYR A 163 9.88 6.42 -10.55
N ARG A 164 10.53 7.30 -9.76
CA ARG A 164 10.73 8.71 -10.15
C ARG A 164 11.42 8.86 -11.51
N ARG A 165 12.25 7.88 -11.89
CA ARG A 165 12.92 7.86 -13.21
C ARG A 165 11.98 7.87 -14.41
N TYR A 166 10.72 7.49 -14.22
CA TYR A 166 9.70 7.48 -15.28
C TYR A 166 8.92 8.80 -15.37
N ARG A 167 9.18 9.75 -14.48
CA ARG A 167 8.57 11.09 -14.49
C ARG A 167 9.49 12.03 -15.30
N HIS A 168 9.16 12.23 -16.55
CA HIS A 168 9.85 13.14 -17.48
C HIS A 168 8.95 14.28 -17.89
#